data_ffe56287592d19c9d9b661e5cf51f2df
#
_entry.id   ffe56287592d19c9d9b661e5cf51f2df
#
_cell.length_a   1.000
_cell.length_b   1.000
_cell.length_c   1.000
_cell.angle_alpha   90.00
_cell.angle_beta   90.00
_cell.angle_gamma   90.00
#
_symmetry.space_group_name_H-M   'P 1'
#
loop_
_entity.id
_entity.type
_entity.pdbx_description
1 polymer ?
#
loop_
_entity_poly.entity_id
_entity_poly.type
_entity_poly.pdbx_seq_one_letter_code
_entity_poly.pdbx_strand_id
1 'polypeptide(L)'
;FYALGTPSPKTRADYAETKSEASAVANVDPVSFLHFDGSVGYESFKTGPGDSAKPRIETFFTGVPGLNADPDYLHTSAGAGIDTRTSPGYTRRGTALGVRLHDYRQQNGDLYSFQRLDGVAEQHIPILGGNWVLYAGLRASTTMADEGNEVPFFLLPYVGGSDLRGYGNYRFRDRHSMVFTAEYRWYAQEYLDAAIFYDAGKAVARRADLDFSGLKSDFGFGVRFHGPQSTMLRLEVARGTEGIRLIMAFSPVGR
;
A
#
# COMPACT_ATOMS: atom_id res chain seq x y z
N PHE A 1 -6.52 9.59 10.93
CA PHE A 1 -5.49 10.47 10.34
C PHE A 1 -4.42 10.80 11.38
N TYR A 2 -3.15 10.86 11.00
CA TYR A 2 -2.01 11.10 11.89
C TYR A 2 -1.21 12.37 11.54
N ALA A 3 -1.67 13.20 10.64
CA ALA A 3 -0.95 14.24 9.92
C ALA A 3 -0.12 13.72 8.72
N LEU A 4 0.56 14.62 8.03
CA LEU A 4 1.35 14.30 6.85
C LEU A 4 2.81 14.03 7.20
N GLY A 5 3.46 13.21 6.38
CA GLY A 5 4.88 12.90 6.48
C GLY A 5 5.26 11.82 7.50
N THR A 6 6.47 11.34 7.34
CA THR A 6 7.08 10.34 8.25
C THR A 6 7.34 10.87 9.67
N PRO A 7 7.65 12.17 9.89
CA PRO A 7 7.81 12.71 11.24
C PRO A 7 6.49 13.01 11.95
N SER A 8 5.34 12.61 11.38
CA SER A 8 4.03 12.88 11.97
C SER A 8 3.88 12.35 13.40
N PRO A 9 3.15 13.06 14.29
CA PRO A 9 2.94 12.67 15.68
C PRO A 9 2.13 11.37 15.77
N LYS A 10 2.19 10.71 16.94
CA LYS A 10 1.38 9.51 17.21
C LYS A 10 -0.10 9.82 17.48
N THR A 11 -0.44 11.08 17.64
CA THR A 11 -1.82 11.53 17.87
C THR A 11 -2.68 11.19 16.67
N ARG A 12 -3.75 10.47 16.90
CA ARG A 12 -4.70 10.04 15.88
C ARG A 12 -5.97 10.86 15.96
N ALA A 13 -6.34 11.51 14.87
CA ALA A 13 -7.64 12.15 14.70
C ALA A 13 -8.58 11.26 13.89
N ASP A 14 -9.87 11.38 14.14
CA ASP A 14 -10.92 10.60 13.48
C ASP A 14 -11.67 11.42 12.44
N TYR A 15 -12.10 10.78 11.36
CA TYR A 15 -12.96 11.32 10.33
C TYR A 15 -13.78 10.20 9.70
N ALA A 16 -14.90 10.53 9.12
CA ALA A 16 -15.70 9.63 8.31
C ALA A 16 -15.39 9.86 6.83
N GLU A 17 -15.39 8.78 6.05
CA GLU A 17 -15.25 8.81 4.60
C GLU A 17 -16.28 7.87 3.99
N THR A 18 -17.00 8.36 2.99
CA THR A 18 -17.88 7.55 2.15
C THR A 18 -17.41 7.65 0.71
N LYS A 19 -17.11 6.50 0.11
CA LYS A 19 -16.79 6.39 -1.32
C LYS A 19 -17.91 5.68 -2.04
N SER A 20 -18.36 6.24 -3.15
CA SER A 20 -19.23 5.58 -4.14
C SER A 20 -18.46 5.46 -5.46
N GLU A 21 -18.48 4.28 -6.08
CA GLU A 21 -17.69 4.00 -7.28
C GLU A 21 -18.47 3.15 -8.26
N ALA A 22 -18.35 3.49 -9.55
CA ALA A 22 -18.76 2.64 -10.66
C ALA A 22 -17.66 2.66 -11.71
N SER A 23 -17.09 1.48 -12.04
CA SER A 23 -15.97 1.40 -12.97
C SER A 23 -16.08 0.22 -13.93
N ALA A 24 -15.46 0.38 -15.11
CA ALA A 24 -15.19 -0.68 -16.07
C ALA A 24 -13.68 -0.95 -16.10
N VAL A 25 -13.29 -2.23 -16.11
CA VAL A 25 -11.90 -2.69 -16.12
C VAL A 25 -11.69 -3.61 -17.30
N ALA A 26 -10.56 -3.44 -18.00
CA ALA A 26 -10.10 -4.34 -19.05
C ALA A 26 -8.71 -4.87 -18.68
N ASN A 27 -8.50 -6.18 -18.86
CA ASN A 27 -7.22 -6.85 -18.65
C ASN A 27 -6.84 -7.59 -19.92
N VAL A 28 -5.57 -7.54 -20.30
CA VAL A 28 -5.02 -8.23 -21.47
C VAL A 28 -3.70 -8.88 -21.10
N ASP A 29 -3.64 -10.19 -21.27
CA ASP A 29 -2.46 -11.02 -21.01
C ASP A 29 -1.96 -11.62 -22.33
N PRO A 30 -1.14 -10.90 -23.13
CA PRO A 30 -0.66 -11.39 -24.43
C PRO A 30 0.14 -12.67 -24.31
N VAL A 31 0.84 -12.83 -23.22
CA VAL A 31 1.56 -14.04 -22.81
C VAL A 31 1.45 -14.21 -21.30
N SER A 32 1.67 -15.40 -20.79
CA SER A 32 1.43 -15.77 -19.39
C SER A 32 2.17 -14.93 -18.33
N PHE A 33 3.22 -14.23 -18.72
CA PHE A 33 4.04 -13.43 -17.82
C PHE A 33 3.90 -11.91 -18.03
N LEU A 34 3.14 -11.46 -19.06
CA LEU A 34 3.01 -10.05 -19.40
C LEU A 34 1.54 -9.62 -19.28
N HIS A 35 1.28 -8.65 -18.42
CA HIS A 35 -0.05 -8.19 -18.08
C HIS A 35 -0.19 -6.71 -18.41
N PHE A 36 -1.31 -6.34 -19.00
CA PHE A 36 -1.75 -4.97 -19.19
C PHE A 36 -3.15 -4.83 -18.62
N ASP A 37 -3.40 -3.72 -17.97
CA ASP A 37 -4.74 -3.41 -17.49
C ASP A 37 -5.07 -1.94 -17.71
N GLY A 38 -6.36 -1.67 -17.80
CA GLY A 38 -6.87 -0.32 -17.87
C GLY A 38 -8.24 -0.22 -17.22
N SER A 39 -8.55 0.92 -16.65
CA SER A 39 -9.87 1.18 -16.09
C SER A 39 -10.35 2.60 -16.38
N VAL A 40 -11.66 2.76 -16.40
CA VAL A 40 -12.35 4.04 -16.38
C VAL A 40 -13.52 3.94 -15.42
N GLY A 41 -13.68 4.93 -14.55
CA GLY A 41 -14.76 4.93 -13.56
C GLY A 41 -15.10 6.33 -13.09
N TYR A 42 -16.26 6.42 -12.46
CA TYR A 42 -16.71 7.59 -11.74
C TYR A 42 -16.65 7.30 -10.24
N GLU A 43 -15.96 8.16 -9.50
CA GLU A 43 -15.77 8.05 -8.06
C GLU A 43 -16.28 9.32 -7.37
N SER A 44 -17.09 9.17 -6.33
CA SER A 44 -17.57 10.26 -5.48
C SER A 44 -17.11 10.03 -4.05
N PHE A 45 -16.49 11.03 -3.47
CA PHE A 45 -16.01 11.01 -2.10
C PHE A 45 -16.77 12.02 -1.25
N LYS A 46 -17.11 11.62 -0.02
CA LYS A 46 -17.65 12.51 1.00
C LYS A 46 -16.87 12.31 2.27
N THR A 47 -16.45 13.42 2.87
CA THR A 47 -15.77 13.39 4.16
C THR A 47 -16.60 14.12 5.20
N GLY A 48 -16.48 13.71 6.46
CA GLY A 48 -17.24 14.30 7.55
C GLY A 48 -16.63 13.97 8.91
N PRO A 49 -17.28 14.45 9.99
CA PRO A 49 -16.81 14.19 11.33
C PRO A 49 -16.84 12.69 11.63
N GLY A 50 -15.76 12.18 12.23
CA GLY A 50 -15.68 10.80 12.72
C GLY A 50 -16.67 10.55 13.86
N ASP A 51 -16.97 9.28 14.07
CA ASP A 51 -18.01 8.80 15.02
C ASP A 51 -17.41 8.24 16.30
N SER A 52 -16.11 8.43 16.53
CA SER A 52 -15.43 7.86 17.68
C SER A 52 -15.26 8.87 18.82
N ALA A 53 -14.92 8.34 20.02
CA ALA A 53 -14.50 9.15 21.16
C ALA A 53 -13.13 9.84 20.96
N LYS A 54 -12.51 9.69 19.79
CA LYS A 54 -11.25 10.32 19.43
C LYS A 54 -11.48 11.75 18.96
N PRO A 55 -10.46 12.61 19.08
CA PRO A 55 -10.53 13.96 18.56
C PRO A 55 -10.84 13.97 17.07
N ARG A 56 -11.70 14.89 16.66
CA ARG A 56 -12.04 15.10 15.25
C ARG A 56 -10.86 15.72 14.51
N ILE A 57 -10.72 15.37 13.22
CA ILE A 57 -9.62 15.86 12.38
C ILE A 57 -9.56 17.39 12.33
N GLU A 58 -10.72 18.06 12.27
CA GLU A 58 -10.82 19.52 12.21
C GLU A 58 -10.30 20.23 13.48
N THR A 59 -10.33 19.54 14.63
CA THR A 59 -9.85 20.08 15.90
C THR A 59 -8.33 20.06 16.01
N PHE A 60 -7.69 19.06 15.38
CA PHE A 60 -6.25 18.83 15.49
C PHE A 60 -5.44 19.33 14.30
N PHE A 61 -6.06 19.36 13.12
CA PHE A 61 -5.37 19.67 11.88
C PHE A 61 -6.17 20.70 11.09
N THR A 62 -5.61 21.88 10.93
CA THR A 62 -6.19 22.94 10.09
C THR A 62 -5.66 22.83 8.66
N GLY A 63 -6.50 23.12 7.67
CA GLY A 63 -6.07 23.17 6.26
C GLY A 63 -5.68 21.80 5.68
N VAL A 64 -6.36 20.73 6.09
CA VAL A 64 -6.14 19.40 5.50
C VAL A 64 -6.75 19.37 4.10
N PRO A 65 -5.96 19.16 3.04
CA PRO A 65 -6.46 19.19 1.67
C PRO A 65 -7.60 18.19 1.43
N GLY A 66 -8.70 18.64 0.86
CA GLY A 66 -9.86 17.79 0.52
C GLY A 66 -10.82 17.49 1.66
N LEU A 67 -10.56 17.93 2.89
CA LEU A 67 -11.49 17.75 4.00
C LEU A 67 -12.74 18.59 3.79
N ASN A 68 -13.93 17.96 3.80
CA ASN A 68 -15.24 18.56 3.50
C ASN A 68 -15.37 19.16 2.08
N ALA A 69 -14.48 18.78 1.16
CA ALA A 69 -14.52 19.26 -0.22
C ALA A 69 -15.39 18.39 -1.14
N ASP A 70 -15.64 17.15 -0.73
CA ASP A 70 -16.49 16.17 -1.40
C ASP A 70 -16.27 16.08 -2.93
N PRO A 71 -15.03 15.79 -3.38
CA PRO A 71 -14.73 15.78 -4.81
C PRO A 71 -15.30 14.56 -5.51
N ASP A 72 -15.79 14.80 -6.73
CA ASP A 72 -16.18 13.78 -7.69
C ASP A 72 -15.13 13.65 -8.78
N TYR A 73 -14.80 12.42 -9.20
CA TYR A 73 -13.77 12.16 -10.18
C TYR A 73 -14.24 11.33 -11.36
N LEU A 74 -13.80 11.72 -12.56
CA LEU A 74 -13.54 10.76 -13.63
C LEU A 74 -12.15 10.19 -13.38
N HIS A 75 -12.08 8.94 -12.96
CA HIS A 75 -10.83 8.24 -12.67
C HIS A 75 -10.49 7.27 -13.80
N THR A 76 -9.32 7.44 -14.40
CA THR A 76 -8.79 6.48 -15.37
C THR A 76 -7.47 5.89 -14.87
N SER A 77 -7.20 4.64 -15.23
CA SER A 77 -5.90 4.05 -14.95
C SER A 77 -5.40 3.19 -16.10
N ALA A 78 -4.08 3.10 -16.23
CA ALA A 78 -3.40 2.19 -17.12
C ALA A 78 -2.23 1.54 -16.40
N GLY A 79 -2.10 0.23 -16.51
CA GLY A 79 -1.06 -0.56 -15.87
C GLY A 79 -0.36 -1.50 -16.85
N ALA A 80 0.92 -1.78 -16.55
CA ALA A 80 1.70 -2.81 -17.23
C ALA A 80 2.54 -3.56 -16.19
N GLY A 81 2.69 -4.87 -16.36
CA GLY A 81 3.43 -5.69 -15.42
C GLY A 81 4.01 -6.94 -16.04
N ILE A 82 5.06 -7.44 -15.41
CA ILE A 82 5.67 -8.74 -15.67
C ILE A 82 5.50 -9.57 -14.39
N ASP A 83 4.94 -10.76 -14.51
CA ASP A 83 4.80 -11.71 -13.41
C ASP A 83 5.27 -13.10 -13.84
N THR A 84 6.43 -13.52 -13.33
CA THR A 84 7.01 -14.85 -13.55
C THR A 84 6.90 -15.75 -12.32
N ARG A 85 6.10 -15.35 -11.34
CA ARG A 85 5.91 -16.12 -10.10
C ARG A 85 5.17 -17.43 -10.39
N THR A 86 5.67 -18.50 -9.80
CA THR A 86 5.08 -19.85 -10.02
C THR A 86 3.70 -20.00 -9.42
N SER A 87 3.41 -19.32 -8.33
CA SER A 87 2.12 -19.31 -7.63
C SER A 87 1.97 -17.98 -6.90
N PRO A 88 1.28 -16.99 -7.45
CA PRO A 88 1.15 -15.68 -6.81
C PRO A 88 0.57 -15.71 -5.39
N GLY A 89 -0.32 -16.65 -5.08
CA GLY A 89 -0.89 -16.83 -3.74
C GLY A 89 0.05 -17.50 -2.72
N TYR A 90 1.05 -18.26 -3.22
CA TYR A 90 2.11 -18.91 -2.41
C TYR A 90 3.40 -18.94 -3.20
N THR A 91 4.04 -17.80 -3.31
CA THR A 91 5.21 -17.63 -4.18
C THR A 91 6.48 -18.16 -3.52
N ARG A 92 7.19 -19.03 -4.20
CA ARG A 92 8.52 -19.55 -3.82
C ARG A 92 9.62 -19.10 -4.78
N ARG A 93 9.29 -18.81 -6.03
CA ARG A 93 10.24 -18.41 -7.10
C ARG A 93 9.57 -17.43 -8.04
N GLY A 94 10.35 -16.53 -8.56
CA GLY A 94 9.97 -15.65 -9.65
C GLY A 94 10.00 -14.18 -9.27
N THR A 95 9.71 -13.37 -10.25
CA THR A 95 9.76 -11.90 -10.18
C THR A 95 8.40 -11.36 -10.54
N ALA A 96 7.95 -10.33 -9.85
CA ALA A 96 6.86 -9.48 -10.27
C ALA A 96 7.34 -8.03 -10.35
N LEU A 97 7.10 -7.40 -11.49
CA LEU A 97 7.35 -5.98 -11.73
C LEU A 97 6.06 -5.37 -12.25
N GLY A 98 5.69 -4.22 -11.75
CA GLY A 98 4.49 -3.55 -12.21
C GLY A 98 4.57 -2.04 -12.06
N VAL A 99 3.92 -1.35 -12.97
CA VAL A 99 3.73 0.09 -12.91
C VAL A 99 2.29 0.41 -13.30
N ARG A 100 1.68 1.37 -12.60
CA ARG A 100 0.33 1.84 -12.90
C ARG A 100 0.24 3.35 -12.76
N LEU A 101 -0.30 3.99 -13.78
CA LEU A 101 -0.64 5.40 -13.78
C LEU A 101 -2.13 5.56 -13.54
N HIS A 102 -2.48 6.43 -12.63
CA HIS A 102 -3.84 6.88 -12.34
C HIS A 102 -3.98 8.35 -12.70
N ASP A 103 -5.08 8.73 -13.33
CA ASP A 103 -5.45 10.11 -13.62
C ASP A 103 -6.80 10.40 -12.97
N TYR A 104 -6.80 11.31 -12.01
CA TYR A 104 -7.99 11.76 -11.26
C TYR A 104 -8.36 13.16 -11.75
N ARG A 105 -9.43 13.24 -12.54
CA ARG A 105 -9.97 14.51 -13.04
C ARG A 105 -11.22 14.87 -12.26
N GLN A 106 -11.11 15.91 -11.45
CA GLN A 106 -12.23 16.41 -10.67
C GLN A 106 -13.34 16.90 -11.60
N GLN A 107 -14.60 16.55 -11.28
CA GLN A 107 -15.77 16.89 -12.10
C GLN A 107 -16.61 18.03 -11.52
N ASN A 108 -16.55 18.23 -10.21
CA ASN A 108 -17.29 19.25 -9.47
C ASN A 108 -16.39 20.40 -8.95
N GLY A 109 -15.26 20.64 -9.62
CA GLY A 109 -14.29 21.68 -9.29
C GLY A 109 -12.97 21.47 -10.02
N ASP A 110 -11.95 22.31 -9.72
CA ASP A 110 -10.67 22.29 -10.42
C ASP A 110 -9.47 21.99 -9.49
N LEU A 111 -9.63 22.19 -8.17
CA LEU A 111 -8.51 22.21 -7.22
C LEU A 111 -7.88 20.84 -6.97
N TYR A 112 -8.63 19.76 -7.11
CA TYR A 112 -8.22 18.41 -6.68
C TYR A 112 -7.96 17.44 -7.84
N SER A 113 -7.65 17.94 -9.04
CA SER A 113 -7.19 17.11 -10.16
C SER A 113 -5.71 16.79 -10.01
N PHE A 114 -5.35 15.50 -10.16
CA PHE A 114 -3.96 15.04 -10.00
C PHE A 114 -3.74 13.70 -10.69
N GLN A 115 -2.47 13.32 -10.84
CA GLN A 115 -2.07 11.99 -11.27
C GLN A 115 -1.32 11.26 -10.13
N ARG A 116 -1.36 9.92 -10.15
CA ARG A 116 -0.58 9.08 -9.26
C ARG A 116 0.08 7.96 -10.06
N LEU A 117 1.37 7.77 -9.82
CA LEU A 117 2.15 6.67 -10.37
C LEU A 117 2.52 5.71 -9.24
N ASP A 118 2.10 4.46 -9.37
CA ASP A 118 2.43 3.38 -8.46
C ASP A 118 3.40 2.40 -9.14
N GLY A 119 4.40 1.94 -8.40
CA GLY A 119 5.36 0.96 -8.85
C GLY A 119 5.56 -0.15 -7.81
N VAL A 120 5.72 -1.38 -8.30
CA VAL A 120 6.01 -2.55 -7.49
C VAL A 120 7.12 -3.37 -8.13
N ALA A 121 8.04 -3.87 -7.29
CA ALA A 121 9.05 -4.85 -7.68
C ALA A 121 9.17 -5.90 -6.58
N GLU A 122 9.04 -7.17 -6.95
CA GLU A 122 9.13 -8.30 -6.02
C GLU A 122 10.03 -9.37 -6.60
N GLN A 123 10.89 -9.93 -5.76
CA GLN A 123 11.78 -11.03 -6.12
C GLN A 123 11.72 -12.13 -5.08
N HIS A 124 11.50 -13.36 -5.54
CA HIS A 124 11.53 -14.57 -4.72
C HIS A 124 12.62 -15.51 -5.21
N ILE A 125 13.57 -15.86 -4.35
CA ILE A 125 14.73 -16.69 -4.67
C ILE A 125 14.69 -17.93 -3.76
N PRO A 126 14.42 -19.12 -4.31
CA PRO A 126 14.53 -20.36 -3.55
C PRO A 126 16.01 -20.70 -3.32
N ILE A 127 16.35 -21.11 -2.12
CA ILE A 127 17.69 -21.57 -1.73
C ILE A 127 17.58 -22.94 -1.01
N LEU A 128 18.71 -23.61 -0.85
CA LEU A 128 18.83 -24.89 -0.15
C LEU A 128 17.80 -25.94 -0.62
N GLY A 129 17.79 -26.20 -1.93
CA GLY A 129 16.86 -27.17 -2.52
C GLY A 129 15.39 -26.73 -2.56
N GLY A 130 15.12 -25.43 -2.34
CA GLY A 130 13.77 -24.86 -2.34
C GLY A 130 13.06 -24.89 -0.98
N ASN A 131 13.68 -25.40 0.07
CA ASN A 131 13.08 -25.37 1.41
C ASN A 131 13.08 -23.98 2.05
N TRP A 132 13.87 -23.08 1.48
CA TRP A 132 14.04 -21.70 1.96
C TRP A 132 13.77 -20.73 0.82
N VAL A 133 13.21 -19.58 1.14
CA VAL A 133 12.95 -18.52 0.17
C VAL A 133 13.43 -17.20 0.73
N LEU A 134 14.28 -16.52 -0.04
CA LEU A 134 14.57 -15.10 0.17
C LEU A 134 13.57 -14.29 -0.63
N TYR A 135 12.94 -13.34 0.01
CA TYR A 135 12.04 -12.38 -0.62
C TYR A 135 12.57 -10.97 -0.44
N ALA A 136 12.53 -10.20 -1.51
CA ALA A 136 12.74 -8.76 -1.48
C ALA A 136 11.59 -8.09 -2.24
N GLY A 137 11.00 -7.06 -1.65
CA GLY A 137 9.93 -6.27 -2.23
C GLY A 137 10.20 -4.78 -2.12
N LEU A 138 9.86 -4.04 -3.15
CA LEU A 138 9.87 -2.58 -3.19
C LEU A 138 8.53 -2.10 -3.73
N ARG A 139 7.90 -1.16 -3.03
CA ARG A 139 6.74 -0.42 -3.49
C ARG A 139 7.01 1.06 -3.39
N ALA A 140 6.63 1.79 -4.42
CA ALA A 140 6.73 3.23 -4.43
C ALA A 140 5.48 3.84 -5.06
N SER A 141 5.07 4.98 -4.53
CA SER A 141 3.94 5.73 -5.06
C SER A 141 4.28 7.22 -5.07
N THR A 142 3.91 7.91 -6.12
CA THR A 142 4.14 9.35 -6.27
C THR A 142 2.92 10.02 -6.85
N THR A 143 2.51 11.15 -6.26
CA THR A 143 1.47 12.01 -6.82
C THR A 143 2.09 13.20 -7.54
N MET A 144 1.41 13.62 -8.60
CA MET A 144 1.74 14.76 -9.44
C MET A 144 0.48 15.60 -9.59
N ALA A 145 0.53 16.84 -9.14
CA ALA A 145 -0.55 17.82 -9.31
C ALA A 145 0.02 19.05 -10.00
N ASP A 146 -0.77 19.67 -10.84
CA ASP A 146 -0.40 20.94 -11.48
C ASP A 146 -0.28 22.07 -10.45
N GLU A 147 0.37 23.16 -10.84
CA GLU A 147 0.53 24.31 -9.96
C GLU A 147 -0.84 24.86 -9.53
N GLY A 148 -1.02 25.03 -8.24
CA GLY A 148 -2.28 25.44 -7.64
C GLY A 148 -3.22 24.30 -7.28
N ASN A 149 -2.99 23.08 -7.74
CA ASN A 149 -3.80 21.91 -7.40
C ASN A 149 -3.26 21.20 -6.17
N GLU A 150 -4.17 20.56 -5.44
CA GLU A 150 -3.87 19.79 -4.24
C GLU A 150 -4.34 18.33 -4.39
N VAL A 151 -3.70 17.44 -3.67
CA VAL A 151 -4.14 16.05 -3.58
C VAL A 151 -4.91 15.88 -2.27
N PRO A 152 -6.18 15.42 -2.31
CA PRO A 152 -6.95 15.16 -1.09
C PRO A 152 -6.22 14.18 -0.18
N PHE A 153 -6.23 14.46 1.11
CA PHE A 153 -5.46 13.67 2.09
C PHE A 153 -5.80 12.18 2.08
N PHE A 154 -7.04 11.82 1.77
CA PHE A 154 -7.49 10.43 1.73
C PHE A 154 -7.04 9.68 0.46
N LEU A 155 -6.59 10.39 -0.59
CA LEU A 155 -6.02 9.81 -1.82
C LEU A 155 -4.48 9.84 -1.86
N LEU A 156 -3.83 10.44 -0.87
CA LEU A 156 -2.37 10.46 -0.76
C LEU A 156 -1.81 9.05 -0.54
N PRO A 157 -0.65 8.73 -1.13
CA PRO A 157 0.12 7.54 -0.80
C PRO A 157 0.39 7.40 0.70
N TYR A 158 0.42 6.17 1.16
CA TYR A 158 0.66 5.89 2.58
C TYR A 158 1.56 4.67 2.78
N VAL A 159 2.14 4.57 3.98
CA VAL A 159 2.84 3.39 4.49
C VAL A 159 2.37 3.06 5.90
N GLY A 160 2.43 1.78 6.24
CA GLY A 160 1.92 1.24 7.50
C GLY A 160 0.93 0.10 7.26
N GLY A 161 0.61 -0.64 8.30
CA GLY A 161 -0.25 -1.81 8.19
C GLY A 161 0.48 -3.01 7.60
N SER A 162 0.03 -3.51 6.45
CA SER A 162 0.62 -4.70 5.80
C SER A 162 2.01 -4.46 5.22
N ASP A 163 2.34 -3.22 4.88
CA ASP A 163 3.56 -2.86 4.17
C ASP A 163 4.69 -2.45 5.10
N LEU A 164 4.34 -1.92 6.28
CA LEU A 164 5.26 -1.59 7.36
C LEU A 164 4.64 -2.12 8.64
N ARG A 165 4.87 -3.40 8.90
CA ARG A 165 4.08 -4.24 9.82
C ARG A 165 4.12 -3.80 11.27
N GLY A 166 5.22 -3.19 11.71
CA GLY A 166 5.37 -2.63 13.06
C GLY A 166 4.57 -1.35 13.34
N TYR A 167 3.84 -0.82 12.33
CA TYR A 167 3.10 0.43 12.43
C TYR A 167 1.63 0.25 12.06
N GLY A 168 0.78 1.17 12.54
CA GLY A 168 -0.66 1.16 12.28
C GLY A 168 -0.99 1.37 10.81
N ASN A 169 -2.19 0.97 10.39
CA ASN A 169 -2.69 1.25 9.05
C ASN A 169 -2.67 2.76 8.80
N TYR A 170 -2.24 3.16 7.60
CA TYR A 170 -2.17 4.58 7.19
C TYR A 170 -1.33 5.46 8.13
N ARG A 171 -0.30 4.87 8.81
CA ARG A 171 0.46 5.58 9.85
C ARG A 171 1.23 6.78 9.31
N PHE A 172 1.83 6.65 8.13
CA PHE A 172 2.56 7.72 7.46
C PHE A 172 1.95 7.94 6.10
N ARG A 173 1.62 9.19 5.77
CA ARG A 173 0.92 9.55 4.53
C ARG A 173 1.46 10.87 4.02
N ASP A 174 1.79 10.93 2.71
CA ASP A 174 2.21 12.17 2.06
C ASP A 174 2.16 12.01 0.52
N ARG A 175 2.58 13.00 -0.24
CA ARG A 175 2.57 13.01 -1.71
C ARG A 175 3.39 11.89 -2.34
N HIS A 176 4.43 11.41 -1.67
CA HIS A 176 5.28 10.34 -2.16
C HIS A 176 5.54 9.34 -1.05
N SER A 177 5.59 8.07 -1.38
CA SER A 177 5.88 7.01 -0.43
C SER A 177 6.77 5.93 -1.04
N MET A 178 7.55 5.26 -0.19
CA MET A 178 8.27 4.05 -0.55
C MET A 178 8.33 3.09 0.63
N VAL A 179 8.31 1.81 0.31
CA VAL A 179 8.47 0.72 1.27
C VAL A 179 9.35 -0.37 0.67
N PHE A 180 10.30 -0.80 1.44
CA PHE A 180 11.14 -1.95 1.17
C PHE A 180 10.83 -3.05 2.19
N THR A 181 10.71 -4.29 1.73
CA THR A 181 10.54 -5.48 2.56
C THR A 181 11.60 -6.50 2.21
N ALA A 182 12.29 -7.03 3.20
CA ALA A 182 13.12 -8.22 3.09
C ALA A 182 12.58 -9.33 3.99
N GLU A 183 12.53 -10.55 3.49
CA GLU A 183 12.00 -11.68 4.24
C GLU A 183 12.78 -12.95 3.98
N TYR A 184 13.05 -13.68 5.04
CA TYR A 184 13.62 -15.02 4.99
C TYR A 184 12.58 -16.00 5.50
N ARG A 185 12.15 -16.88 4.62
CA ARG A 185 11.06 -17.81 4.83
C ARG A 185 11.57 -19.23 4.74
N TRP A 186 11.13 -20.12 5.62
CA TRP A 186 11.47 -21.52 5.55
C TRP A 186 10.25 -22.42 5.72
N TYR A 187 10.28 -23.51 4.99
CA TYR A 187 9.30 -24.59 5.07
C TYR A 187 9.51 -25.36 6.37
N ALA A 188 8.63 -25.19 7.32
CA ALA A 188 8.74 -25.79 8.64
C ALA A 188 8.08 -27.19 8.67
N GLN A 189 6.90 -27.30 8.05
CA GLN A 189 6.14 -28.54 7.88
C GLN A 189 5.27 -28.43 6.62
N GLU A 190 4.66 -29.56 6.22
CA GLU A 190 3.63 -29.55 5.19
C GLU A 190 2.53 -28.57 5.61
N TYR A 191 2.23 -27.60 4.77
CA TYR A 191 1.26 -26.52 5.00
C TYR A 191 1.66 -25.45 6.02
N LEU A 192 2.91 -25.45 6.55
CA LEU A 192 3.38 -24.45 7.53
C LEU A 192 4.75 -23.91 7.17
N ASP A 193 4.81 -22.61 6.90
CA ASP A 193 6.06 -21.85 6.80
C ASP A 193 6.27 -20.98 8.04
N ALA A 194 7.52 -20.79 8.40
CA ALA A 194 7.94 -19.74 9.30
C ALA A 194 8.74 -18.68 8.54
N ALA A 195 8.75 -17.45 9.04
CA ALA A 195 9.43 -16.33 8.41
C ALA A 195 9.99 -15.36 9.44
N ILE A 196 11.13 -14.77 9.13
CA ILE A 196 11.61 -13.53 9.74
C ILE A 196 11.62 -12.46 8.66
N PHE A 197 11.37 -11.21 9.06
CA PHE A 197 11.28 -10.11 8.11
C PHE A 197 11.79 -8.79 8.67
N TYR A 198 12.10 -7.91 7.75
CA TYR A 198 12.45 -6.52 7.99
C TYR A 198 11.72 -5.65 6.96
N ASP A 199 11.00 -4.64 7.45
CA ASP A 199 10.32 -3.65 6.62
C ASP A 199 10.92 -2.27 6.90
N ALA A 200 11.06 -1.44 5.86
CA ALA A 200 11.51 -0.07 5.99
C ALA A 200 10.80 0.82 4.97
N GLY A 201 10.30 1.98 5.41
CA GLY A 201 9.56 2.87 4.52
C GLY A 201 9.39 4.28 5.06
N LYS A 202 8.93 5.16 4.19
CA LYS A 202 8.60 6.54 4.51
C LYS A 202 7.55 7.12 3.57
N ALA A 203 6.93 8.21 4.03
CA ALA A 203 6.12 9.11 3.22
C ALA A 203 6.65 10.53 3.34
N VAL A 204 6.78 11.24 2.22
CA VAL A 204 7.44 12.54 2.13
C VAL A 204 6.70 13.50 1.18
N ALA A 205 6.82 14.81 1.45
CA ALA A 205 6.17 15.84 0.64
C ALA A 205 6.87 16.10 -0.69
N ARG A 206 8.20 15.92 -0.76
CA ARG A 206 9.00 16.22 -1.97
C ARG A 206 9.58 14.93 -2.53
N ARG A 207 9.50 14.75 -3.84
CA ARG A 207 10.06 13.59 -4.54
C ARG A 207 11.57 13.43 -4.31
N ALA A 208 12.29 14.53 -4.17
CA ALA A 208 13.74 14.52 -3.89
C ALA A 208 14.09 13.88 -2.54
N ASP A 209 13.14 13.81 -1.61
CA ASP A 209 13.33 13.21 -0.30
C ASP A 209 13.01 11.68 -0.28
N LEU A 210 12.64 11.09 -1.44
CA LEU A 210 12.52 9.65 -1.62
C LEU A 210 13.90 8.99 -1.75
N ASP A 211 14.63 8.98 -0.67
CA ASP A 211 15.92 8.32 -0.52
C ASP A 211 15.90 7.31 0.62
N PHE A 212 17.02 6.64 0.89
CA PHE A 212 17.12 5.66 1.97
C PHE A 212 17.43 6.27 3.34
N SER A 213 17.45 7.60 3.48
CA SER A 213 17.63 8.27 4.77
C SER A 213 16.32 8.42 5.53
N GLY A 214 16.35 8.42 6.86
CA GLY A 214 15.17 8.68 7.71
C GLY A 214 14.00 7.72 7.58
N LEU A 215 14.24 6.51 7.08
CA LEU A 215 13.24 5.45 7.00
C LEU A 215 12.76 5.06 8.40
N LYS A 216 11.46 4.82 8.54
CA LYS A 216 10.91 4.07 9.65
C LYS A 216 11.04 2.60 9.34
N SER A 217 11.50 1.82 10.31
CA SER A 217 11.69 0.38 10.12
C SER A 217 11.08 -0.43 11.23
N ASP A 218 10.80 -1.65 10.91
CA ASP A 218 10.40 -2.69 11.85
C ASP A 218 11.01 -4.04 11.45
N PHE A 219 10.98 -4.97 12.38
CA PHE A 219 11.36 -6.34 12.16
C PHE A 219 10.41 -7.26 12.91
N GLY A 220 10.34 -8.48 12.47
CA GLY A 220 9.44 -9.43 13.08
C GLY A 220 9.64 -10.86 12.62
N PHE A 221 8.77 -11.69 13.14
CA PHE A 221 8.67 -13.09 12.75
C PHE A 221 7.21 -13.51 12.68
N GLY A 222 6.96 -14.60 11.98
CA GLY A 222 5.62 -15.13 11.87
C GLY A 222 5.56 -16.52 11.31
N VAL A 223 4.35 -17.05 11.30
CA VAL A 223 4.01 -18.33 10.71
C VAL A 223 2.92 -18.14 9.66
N ARG A 224 2.95 -18.99 8.65
CA ARG A 224 2.02 -18.99 7.53
C ARG A 224 1.48 -20.38 7.31
N PHE A 225 0.16 -20.47 7.35
CA PHE A 225 -0.55 -21.67 6.94
C PHE A 225 -0.92 -21.53 5.47
N HIS A 226 -0.51 -22.51 4.67
CA HIS A 226 -0.69 -22.45 3.23
C HIS A 226 -1.20 -23.77 2.66
N GLY A 227 -1.88 -23.69 1.53
CA GLY A 227 -2.10 -24.81 0.64
C GLY A 227 -1.03 -24.85 -0.46
N PRO A 228 -1.20 -25.69 -1.47
CA PRO A 228 -0.24 -25.79 -2.59
C PRO A 228 -0.09 -24.50 -3.40
N GLN A 229 -1.11 -23.66 -3.44
CA GLN A 229 -1.18 -22.48 -4.31
C GLN A 229 -1.48 -21.16 -3.59
N SER A 230 -1.86 -21.21 -2.32
CA SER A 230 -2.25 -20.00 -1.58
C SER A 230 -1.86 -20.05 -0.11
N THR A 231 -1.50 -18.89 0.43
CA THR A 231 -1.36 -18.68 1.88
C THR A 231 -2.75 -18.38 2.44
N MET A 232 -3.25 -19.21 3.34
CA MET A 232 -4.59 -19.07 3.92
C MET A 232 -4.63 -18.16 5.14
N LEU A 233 -3.63 -18.30 6.01
CA LEU A 233 -3.53 -17.54 7.26
C LEU A 233 -2.08 -17.15 7.53
N ARG A 234 -1.89 -15.91 7.93
CA ARG A 234 -0.63 -15.34 8.38
C ARG A 234 -0.76 -14.81 9.79
N LEU A 235 0.09 -15.26 10.70
CA LEU A 235 0.19 -14.79 12.07
C LEU A 235 1.59 -14.24 12.28
N GLU A 236 1.72 -12.96 12.54
CA GLU A 236 3.01 -12.28 12.60
C GLU A 236 3.08 -11.37 13.83
N VAL A 237 4.29 -11.24 14.38
CA VAL A 237 4.64 -10.27 15.42
C VAL A 237 5.69 -9.34 14.85
N ALA A 238 5.42 -8.06 14.87
CA ALA A 238 6.33 -7.02 14.38
C ALA A 238 6.64 -6.01 15.48
N ARG A 239 7.91 -5.56 15.52
CA ARG A 239 8.37 -4.51 16.44
C ARG A 239 8.91 -3.33 15.67
N GLY A 240 8.20 -2.21 15.73
CA GLY A 240 8.66 -0.90 15.27
C GLY A 240 9.03 0.01 16.45
N THR A 241 9.39 1.25 16.15
CA THR A 241 9.70 2.26 17.18
C THR A 241 8.48 2.69 18.00
N GLU A 242 7.27 2.35 17.56
CA GLU A 242 6.01 2.67 18.23
C GLU A 242 5.47 1.55 19.13
N GLY A 243 6.14 0.40 19.16
CA GLY A 243 5.78 -0.74 19.98
C GLY A 243 5.76 -2.05 19.23
N ILE A 244 5.07 -3.04 19.81
CA ILE A 244 4.87 -4.37 19.24
C ILE A 244 3.45 -4.46 18.68
N ARG A 245 3.32 -5.11 17.53
CA ARG A 245 2.01 -5.40 16.91
C ARG A 245 1.88 -6.88 16.60
N LEU A 246 0.69 -7.37 16.82
CA LEU A 246 0.24 -8.68 16.34
C LEU A 246 -0.55 -8.46 15.05
N ILE A 247 -0.23 -9.22 14.02
CA ILE A 247 -0.88 -9.16 12.72
C ILE A 247 -1.49 -10.53 12.44
N MET A 248 -2.77 -10.53 12.11
CA MET A 248 -3.47 -11.69 11.60
C MET A 248 -4.03 -11.30 10.23
N ALA A 249 -3.68 -12.05 9.20
CA ALA A 249 -4.16 -11.82 7.85
C ALA A 249 -4.67 -13.14 7.25
N PHE A 250 -5.86 -13.07 6.69
CA PHE A 250 -6.46 -14.16 5.92
C PHE A 250 -6.37 -13.82 4.44
N SER A 251 -5.98 -14.78 3.62
CA SER A 251 -6.09 -14.68 2.18
C SER A 251 -7.25 -15.58 1.73
N PRO A 252 -8.18 -15.07 0.92
CA PRO A 252 -9.24 -15.93 0.39
C PRO A 252 -8.62 -17.08 -0.42
N VAL A 253 -9.14 -18.29 -0.19
CA VAL A 253 -8.81 -19.45 -1.00
C VAL A 253 -9.50 -19.27 -2.34
N GLY A 254 -8.74 -19.08 -3.41
CA GLY A 254 -9.25 -19.06 -4.78
C GLY A 254 -9.56 -17.66 -5.32
N ARG A 255 -8.59 -17.06 -5.92
CA ARG A 255 -8.68 -16.16 -7.08
C ARG A 255 -7.57 -16.47 -8.04
#